data_d488d0221cc92b3b852b3efe3e2e8d83
#
_entry.id   d488d0221cc92b3b852b3efe3e2e8d83
#
_cell.length_a   1.000
_cell.length_b   1.000
_cell.length_c   1.000
_cell.angle_alpha   90.00
_cell.angle_beta   90.00
_cell.angle_gamma   90.00
#
_symmetry.space_group_name_H-M   'P 1'
#
loop_
_entity.id
_entity.type
_entity.pdbx_description
1 polymer ?
#
loop_
_entity_poly.entity_id
_entity_poly.type
_entity_poly.pdbx_seq_one_letter_code
_entity_poly.pdbx_strand_id
1 'polypeptide(L)'
;MKLRQEKKGIIFIALIFMILCVLVAIIVVSVKQDTVEENLKRDPVMKVLLVLEDKKQLLFTDVLIYYPVSGKGVLVNIPGNTGGLHSSLDRVDRIDAIYSELGINKYLSEISDFVDVDIPFYIKISMNNFIELADLLGGLELFIPVPVEQESPVGEKWLLPSGRVKLDGDKVRTFMTYYFEDESEDDIQERRQDATVAFLSAIKQQANTYLKKKTFLEISSRMTSNVKEEDLLTLFQHISQVDTERFEYITVTGKYSNVDGKTLLMPFRNGEYIKDVVRKSINSIVSPSGTANARPYVIRILNGTKIQGLAHNTQILLQGAAFEVLDIGNVDGDEVDETYIIDHIGQPDAAKSIGDFIHCTKIEEEVLKDGEDVSNVDFTLVLGKNFDGRWVQAKKER
;
A
#
# COMPACT_ATOMS: atom_id res chain seq x y z
N MET A 1 -24.68 -21.66 -65.54
CA MET A 1 -23.62 -20.82 -64.98
C MET A 1 -24.05 -20.06 -63.70
N LYS A 2 -25.28 -19.59 -63.53
CA LYS A 2 -25.84 -18.89 -62.35
C LYS A 2 -25.79 -19.72 -61.05
N LEU A 3 -26.21 -20.98 -61.05
CA LEU A 3 -26.23 -21.89 -59.87
C LEU A 3 -24.85 -22.13 -59.25
N ARG A 4 -23.78 -21.97 -59.98
CA ARG A 4 -22.40 -22.17 -59.44
C ARG A 4 -21.86 -20.90 -58.75
N GLN A 5 -22.38 -19.75 -59.07
CA GLN A 5 -22.07 -18.46 -58.42
C GLN A 5 -22.81 -18.30 -57.11
N GLU A 6 -24.10 -18.73 -57.02
CA GLU A 6 -24.89 -18.71 -55.80
C GLU A 6 -24.29 -19.62 -54.73
N LYS A 7 -23.83 -20.83 -55.09
CA LYS A 7 -23.16 -21.74 -54.17
C LYS A 7 -21.83 -21.16 -53.62
N LYS A 8 -21.09 -20.43 -54.45
CA LYS A 8 -19.87 -19.75 -54.00
C LYS A 8 -20.17 -18.60 -53.01
N GLY A 9 -21.28 -17.86 -53.23
CA GLY A 9 -21.75 -16.82 -52.32
C GLY A 9 -22.17 -17.39 -50.96
N ILE A 10 -22.90 -18.50 -50.97
CA ILE A 10 -23.32 -19.19 -49.71
C ILE A 10 -22.10 -19.70 -48.93
N ILE A 11 -21.10 -20.30 -49.63
CA ILE A 11 -19.87 -20.78 -48.99
C ILE A 11 -19.08 -19.59 -48.38
N PHE A 12 -19.01 -18.46 -49.04
CA PHE A 12 -18.35 -17.27 -48.55
C PHE A 12 -19.02 -16.68 -47.31
N ILE A 13 -20.35 -16.62 -47.27
CA ILE A 13 -21.12 -16.18 -46.13
C ILE A 13 -20.95 -17.15 -44.92
N ALA A 14 -20.95 -18.47 -45.20
CA ALA A 14 -20.73 -19.47 -44.17
C ALA A 14 -19.30 -19.35 -43.56
N LEU A 15 -18.30 -19.02 -44.38
CA LEU A 15 -16.92 -18.82 -43.94
C LEU A 15 -16.80 -17.56 -43.04
N ILE A 16 -17.45 -16.46 -43.42
CA ILE A 16 -17.50 -15.24 -42.63
C ILE A 16 -18.18 -15.51 -41.28
N PHE A 17 -19.29 -16.22 -41.29
CA PHE A 17 -20.02 -16.60 -40.06
C PHE A 17 -19.15 -17.49 -39.16
N MET A 18 -18.42 -18.45 -39.73
CA MET A 18 -17.50 -19.31 -38.98
C MET A 18 -16.36 -18.46 -38.33
N ILE A 19 -15.78 -17.53 -39.08
CA ILE A 19 -14.74 -16.61 -38.52
C ILE A 19 -15.32 -15.77 -37.42
N LEU A 20 -16.54 -15.27 -37.53
CA LEU A 20 -17.21 -14.47 -36.52
C LEU A 20 -17.48 -15.30 -35.26
N CYS A 21 -17.93 -16.55 -35.40
CA CYS A 21 -18.11 -17.48 -34.29
C CYS A 21 -16.79 -17.79 -33.59
N VAL A 22 -15.70 -17.98 -34.33
CA VAL A 22 -14.36 -18.21 -33.75
C VAL A 22 -13.87 -16.96 -33.03
N LEU A 23 -14.06 -15.75 -33.56
CA LEU A 23 -13.73 -14.49 -32.90
C LEU A 23 -14.54 -14.31 -31.61
N VAL A 24 -15.86 -14.59 -31.65
CA VAL A 24 -16.72 -14.55 -30.46
C VAL A 24 -16.28 -15.58 -29.43
N ALA A 25 -15.93 -16.79 -29.85
CA ALA A 25 -15.41 -17.83 -28.96
C ALA A 25 -14.05 -17.41 -28.33
N ILE A 26 -13.15 -16.81 -29.11
CA ILE A 26 -11.87 -16.26 -28.58
C ILE A 26 -12.14 -15.15 -27.58
N ILE A 27 -13.06 -14.22 -27.88
CA ILE A 27 -13.46 -13.15 -26.95
C ILE A 27 -14.05 -13.73 -25.67
N VAL A 28 -14.95 -14.69 -25.76
CA VAL A 28 -15.57 -15.34 -24.59
C VAL A 28 -14.54 -16.10 -23.75
N VAL A 29 -13.54 -16.73 -24.37
CA VAL A 29 -12.45 -17.42 -23.66
C VAL A 29 -11.47 -16.39 -23.05
N SER A 30 -11.19 -15.29 -23.75
CA SER A 30 -10.31 -14.22 -23.26
C SER A 30 -10.94 -13.39 -22.14
N VAL A 31 -12.29 -13.38 -22.03
CA VAL A 31 -13.06 -12.69 -20.97
C VAL A 31 -13.35 -13.64 -19.78
N LYS A 32 -12.89 -14.89 -19.81
CA LYS A 32 -12.93 -15.72 -18.61
C LYS A 32 -12.00 -15.08 -17.56
N GLN A 33 -12.61 -14.32 -16.66
CA GLN A 33 -11.91 -13.93 -15.42
C GLN A 33 -11.58 -15.21 -14.66
N ASP A 34 -10.31 -15.37 -14.31
CA ASP A 34 -9.87 -16.44 -13.41
C ASP A 34 -10.70 -16.36 -12.13
N THR A 35 -11.15 -17.50 -11.63
CA THR A 35 -11.76 -17.55 -10.31
C THR A 35 -10.74 -17.21 -9.23
N VAL A 36 -11.21 -16.82 -8.06
CA VAL A 36 -10.31 -16.52 -6.92
C VAL A 36 -9.42 -17.72 -6.62
N GLU A 37 -9.97 -18.94 -6.66
CA GLU A 37 -9.19 -20.16 -6.42
C GLU A 37 -8.15 -20.45 -7.52
N GLU A 38 -8.48 -20.22 -8.79
CA GLU A 38 -7.53 -20.38 -9.90
C GLU A 38 -6.38 -19.37 -9.79
N ASN A 39 -6.69 -18.14 -9.39
CA ASN A 39 -5.69 -17.11 -9.15
C ASN A 39 -4.76 -17.50 -8.01
N LEU A 40 -5.31 -17.93 -6.85
CA LEU A 40 -4.50 -18.34 -5.69
C LEU A 40 -3.68 -19.61 -5.93
N LYS A 41 -4.10 -20.49 -6.87
CA LYS A 41 -3.26 -21.64 -7.30
C LYS A 41 -2.06 -21.19 -8.14
N ARG A 42 -2.21 -20.15 -8.93
CA ARG A 42 -1.14 -19.60 -9.77
C ARG A 42 -0.20 -18.69 -8.95
N ASP A 43 -0.76 -17.85 -8.11
CA ASP A 43 -0.05 -16.96 -7.19
C ASP A 43 -0.72 -17.08 -5.82
N PRO A 44 -0.05 -17.69 -4.83
CA PRO A 44 -0.64 -17.92 -3.52
C PRO A 44 -0.77 -16.65 -2.67
N VAL A 45 -0.29 -15.50 -3.16
CA VAL A 45 -0.46 -14.19 -2.52
C VAL A 45 -1.74 -13.54 -3.04
N MET A 46 -2.72 -13.38 -2.17
CA MET A 46 -3.95 -12.67 -2.48
C MET A 46 -3.70 -11.16 -2.55
N LYS A 47 -4.18 -10.53 -3.62
CA LYS A 47 -4.02 -9.10 -3.86
C LYS A 47 -5.37 -8.50 -4.26
N VAL A 48 -5.80 -7.49 -3.51
CA VAL A 48 -7.12 -6.86 -3.69
C VAL A 48 -6.98 -5.35 -3.56
N LEU A 49 -7.49 -4.62 -4.52
CA LEU A 49 -7.65 -3.17 -4.41
C LEU A 49 -8.94 -2.85 -3.65
N LEU A 50 -8.83 -2.17 -2.53
CA LEU A 50 -9.94 -1.67 -1.73
C LEU A 50 -10.12 -0.18 -1.97
N VAL A 51 -11.30 0.23 -2.39
CA VAL A 51 -11.59 1.63 -2.74
C VAL A 51 -12.86 2.08 -2.05
N LEU A 52 -12.77 3.19 -1.33
CA LEU A 52 -13.93 3.91 -0.80
C LEU A 52 -14.14 5.22 -1.55
N GLU A 53 -15.34 5.42 -2.07
CA GLU A 53 -15.73 6.66 -2.75
C GLU A 53 -16.84 7.42 -2.02
N ASP A 54 -16.77 8.75 -2.01
CA ASP A 54 -17.90 9.62 -1.70
C ASP A 54 -18.11 10.59 -2.84
N LYS A 55 -19.32 10.65 -3.39
CA LYS A 55 -19.71 11.57 -4.49
C LYS A 55 -18.72 11.55 -5.68
N LYS A 56 -18.24 10.36 -6.06
CA LYS A 56 -17.23 10.12 -7.11
C LYS A 56 -15.81 10.60 -6.80
N GLN A 57 -15.54 10.99 -5.58
CA GLN A 57 -14.19 11.26 -5.09
C GLN A 57 -13.71 10.09 -4.25
N LEU A 58 -12.46 9.72 -4.43
CA LEU A 58 -11.86 8.67 -3.61
C LEU A 58 -11.52 9.23 -2.23
N LEU A 59 -11.96 8.55 -1.19
CA LEU A 59 -11.58 8.84 0.19
C LEU A 59 -10.35 8.05 0.60
N PHE A 60 -10.29 6.79 0.21
CA PHE A 60 -9.06 6.01 0.32
C PHE A 60 -8.91 5.02 -0.84
N THR A 61 -7.69 4.63 -1.07
CA THR A 61 -7.27 3.54 -1.94
C THR A 61 -6.22 2.72 -1.21
N ASP A 62 -6.57 1.49 -0.86
CA ASP A 62 -5.69 0.55 -0.17
C ASP A 62 -5.48 -0.71 -1.00
N VAL A 63 -4.25 -1.17 -1.11
CA VAL A 63 -3.94 -2.49 -1.69
C VAL A 63 -3.69 -3.47 -0.56
N LEU A 64 -4.61 -4.41 -0.40
CA LEU A 64 -4.47 -5.53 0.51
C LEU A 64 -3.65 -6.63 -0.18
N ILE A 65 -2.52 -6.97 0.40
CA ILE A 65 -1.64 -8.07 -0.01
C ILE A 65 -1.58 -9.04 1.16
N TYR A 66 -2.05 -10.25 0.97
CA TYR A 66 -2.20 -11.23 2.04
C TYR A 66 -1.71 -12.61 1.61
N TYR A 67 -0.89 -13.25 2.44
CA TYR A 67 -0.43 -14.61 2.20
C TYR A 67 -1.12 -15.57 3.18
N PRO A 68 -2.13 -16.35 2.72
CA PRO A 68 -2.95 -17.20 3.60
C PRO A 68 -2.16 -18.24 4.38
N VAL A 69 -1.04 -18.73 3.83
CA VAL A 69 -0.22 -19.79 4.46
C VAL A 69 0.47 -19.29 5.73
N SER A 70 0.97 -18.04 5.74
CA SER A 70 1.63 -17.46 6.91
C SER A 70 0.68 -16.65 7.80
N GLY A 71 -0.50 -16.27 7.28
CA GLY A 71 -1.43 -15.35 7.92
C GLY A 71 -0.92 -13.92 8.04
N LYS A 72 0.18 -13.59 7.33
CA LYS A 72 0.78 -12.24 7.27
C LYS A 72 0.22 -11.45 6.10
N GLY A 73 0.24 -10.14 6.21
CA GLY A 73 -0.20 -9.27 5.12
C GLY A 73 0.46 -7.90 5.14
N VAL A 74 0.20 -7.18 4.09
CA VAL A 74 0.62 -5.79 3.88
C VAL A 74 -0.60 -5.01 3.43
N LEU A 75 -0.81 -3.85 4.01
CA LEU A 75 -1.81 -2.89 3.55
C LEU A 75 -1.11 -1.64 3.05
N VAL A 76 -1.18 -1.42 1.74
CA VAL A 76 -0.50 -0.29 1.08
C VAL A 76 -1.52 0.79 0.79
N ASN A 77 -1.43 1.93 1.48
CA ASN A 77 -2.26 3.10 1.23
C ASN A 77 -1.66 3.97 0.12
N ILE A 78 -2.50 4.36 -0.83
CA ILE A 78 -2.13 5.24 -1.94
C ILE A 78 -3.00 6.50 -1.87
N PRO A 79 -2.47 7.61 -1.34
CA PRO A 79 -3.20 8.87 -1.28
C PRO A 79 -3.67 9.30 -2.67
N GLY A 80 -4.92 9.76 -2.77
CA GLY A 80 -5.52 10.14 -4.07
C GLY A 80 -4.79 11.31 -4.75
N ASN A 81 -4.12 12.16 -3.98
CA ASN A 81 -3.30 13.27 -4.47
C ASN A 81 -1.87 12.85 -4.87
N THR A 82 -1.55 11.55 -4.88
CA THR A 82 -0.28 11.04 -5.42
C THR A 82 -0.11 11.51 -6.85
N GLY A 83 0.97 12.26 -7.10
CA GLY A 83 1.26 12.91 -8.36
C GLY A 83 2.15 12.06 -9.26
N GLY A 84 1.90 12.11 -10.55
CA GLY A 84 2.73 11.45 -11.55
C GLY A 84 2.40 11.88 -12.97
N LEU A 85 3.28 11.55 -13.90
CA LEU A 85 2.96 11.60 -15.33
C LEU A 85 2.16 10.36 -15.68
N HIS A 86 0.85 10.53 -15.83
CA HIS A 86 -0.04 9.42 -16.17
C HIS A 86 -0.22 9.34 -17.69
N SER A 87 0.31 8.28 -18.30
CA SER A 87 0.19 8.06 -19.74
C SER A 87 -1.27 7.95 -20.21
N SER A 88 -2.15 7.48 -19.32
CA SER A 88 -3.58 7.38 -19.59
C SER A 88 -4.29 8.73 -19.69
N LEU A 89 -3.74 9.79 -19.07
CA LEU A 89 -4.25 11.16 -19.08
C LEU A 89 -3.41 12.10 -19.95
N ASP A 90 -2.24 11.66 -20.39
CA ASP A 90 -1.23 12.44 -21.13
C ASP A 90 -0.83 13.76 -20.43
N ARG A 91 -0.80 13.74 -19.10
CA ARG A 91 -0.43 14.89 -18.28
C ARG A 91 0.05 14.47 -16.88
N VAL A 92 0.71 15.40 -16.20
CA VAL A 92 0.97 15.28 -14.75
C VAL A 92 -0.30 15.65 -13.99
N ASP A 93 -0.80 14.72 -13.19
CA ASP A 93 -2.00 14.95 -12.38
C ASP A 93 -1.98 14.05 -11.13
N ARG A 94 -3.03 14.15 -10.33
CA ARG A 94 -3.36 13.25 -9.22
C ARG A 94 -3.71 11.87 -9.75
N ILE A 95 -3.33 10.82 -9.06
CA ILE A 95 -3.65 9.45 -9.45
C ILE A 95 -5.18 9.18 -9.41
N ASP A 96 -5.91 9.83 -8.49
CA ASP A 96 -7.37 9.70 -8.39
C ASP A 96 -8.14 10.37 -9.56
N ALA A 97 -7.48 11.23 -10.34
CA ALA A 97 -8.06 11.78 -11.58
C ALA A 97 -8.35 10.67 -12.59
N ILE A 98 -7.53 9.62 -12.63
CA ILE A 98 -7.74 8.45 -13.49
C ILE A 98 -9.04 7.74 -13.13
N TYR A 99 -9.33 7.57 -11.83
CA TYR A 99 -10.60 7.02 -11.39
C TYR A 99 -11.78 7.88 -11.84
N SER A 100 -11.67 9.19 -11.62
CA SER A 100 -12.75 10.13 -11.91
C SER A 100 -13.07 10.26 -13.40
N GLU A 101 -12.05 10.19 -14.27
CA GLU A 101 -12.18 10.38 -15.72
C GLU A 101 -12.35 9.07 -16.49
N LEU A 102 -11.66 8.00 -16.09
CA LEU A 102 -11.57 6.76 -16.84
C LEU A 102 -12.17 5.54 -16.11
N GLY A 103 -12.54 5.70 -14.85
CA GLY A 103 -13.22 4.68 -14.06
C GLY A 103 -12.30 3.65 -13.41
N ILE A 104 -12.93 2.73 -12.64
CA ILE A 104 -12.23 1.80 -11.74
C ILE A 104 -11.30 0.83 -12.46
N ASN A 105 -11.65 0.34 -13.65
CA ASN A 105 -10.81 -0.65 -14.34
C ASN A 105 -9.47 -0.06 -14.80
N LYS A 106 -9.49 1.19 -15.30
CA LYS A 106 -8.26 1.89 -15.68
C LYS A 106 -7.45 2.29 -14.45
N TYR A 107 -8.15 2.70 -13.39
CA TYR A 107 -7.54 3.00 -12.10
C TYR A 107 -6.83 1.78 -11.51
N LEU A 108 -7.47 0.60 -11.52
CA LEU A 108 -6.86 -0.66 -11.07
C LEU A 108 -5.56 -0.97 -11.83
N SER A 109 -5.56 -0.81 -13.16
CA SER A 109 -4.35 -1.00 -13.97
C SER A 109 -3.25 -0.02 -13.58
N GLU A 110 -3.58 1.25 -13.38
CA GLU A 110 -2.61 2.27 -12.98
C GLU A 110 -2.02 2.01 -11.60
N ILE A 111 -2.86 1.60 -10.63
CA ILE A 111 -2.39 1.22 -9.29
C ILE A 111 -1.47 0.00 -9.36
N SER A 112 -1.83 -1.02 -10.16
CA SER A 112 -0.98 -2.20 -10.37
C SER A 112 0.39 -1.83 -10.92
N ASP A 113 0.45 -0.96 -11.93
CA ASP A 113 1.68 -0.46 -12.53
C ASP A 113 2.48 0.41 -11.53
N PHE A 114 1.78 1.21 -10.72
CA PHE A 114 2.38 2.10 -9.75
C PHE A 114 3.09 1.37 -8.61
N VAL A 115 2.51 0.27 -8.12
CA VAL A 115 3.11 -0.56 -7.05
C VAL A 115 3.94 -1.73 -7.59
N ASP A 116 3.99 -1.93 -8.91
CA ASP A 116 4.67 -3.05 -9.62
C ASP A 116 4.15 -4.42 -9.14
N VAL A 117 2.82 -4.52 -8.98
CA VAL A 117 2.14 -5.74 -8.52
C VAL A 117 0.89 -5.98 -9.35
N ASP A 118 0.74 -7.19 -9.91
CA ASP A 118 -0.51 -7.58 -10.58
C ASP A 118 -1.62 -7.73 -9.56
N ILE A 119 -2.64 -6.86 -9.62
CA ILE A 119 -3.79 -6.84 -8.71
C ILE A 119 -5.02 -7.31 -9.49
N PRO A 120 -5.42 -8.58 -9.33
CA PRO A 120 -6.50 -9.15 -10.15
C PRO A 120 -7.90 -8.72 -9.71
N PHE A 121 -8.07 -8.32 -8.45
CA PHE A 121 -9.37 -8.08 -7.85
C PHE A 121 -9.50 -6.69 -7.27
N TYR A 122 -10.72 -6.12 -7.38
CA TYR A 122 -11.05 -4.91 -6.62
C TYR A 122 -12.37 -5.07 -5.86
N ILE A 123 -12.48 -4.34 -4.76
CA ILE A 123 -13.71 -4.12 -4.01
C ILE A 123 -13.89 -2.61 -3.89
N LYS A 124 -14.97 -2.10 -4.47
CA LYS A 124 -15.34 -0.69 -4.39
C LYS A 124 -16.60 -0.54 -3.55
N ILE A 125 -16.57 0.35 -2.59
CA ILE A 125 -17.69 0.66 -1.68
C ILE A 125 -17.95 2.15 -1.75
N SER A 126 -19.22 2.55 -1.85
CA SER A 126 -19.60 3.96 -1.65
C SER A 126 -19.70 4.29 -0.17
N MET A 127 -19.50 5.56 0.23
CA MET A 127 -19.61 5.97 1.63
C MET A 127 -20.96 5.58 2.25
N ASN A 128 -22.05 5.73 1.53
CA ASN A 128 -23.37 5.33 2.04
C ASN A 128 -23.43 3.82 2.33
N ASN A 129 -22.93 3.01 1.41
CA ASN A 129 -22.86 1.56 1.60
C ASN A 129 -21.89 1.17 2.71
N PHE A 130 -20.79 1.90 2.89
CA PHE A 130 -19.81 1.66 3.96
C PHE A 130 -20.43 1.92 5.34
N ILE A 131 -21.25 2.97 5.46
CA ILE A 131 -22.05 3.25 6.65
C ILE A 131 -22.99 2.07 6.97
N GLU A 132 -23.75 1.60 5.98
CA GLU A 132 -24.65 0.46 6.15
C GLU A 132 -23.89 -0.83 6.49
N LEU A 133 -22.72 -1.04 5.90
CA LEU A 133 -21.85 -2.18 6.24
C LEU A 133 -21.33 -2.07 7.66
N ALA A 134 -20.92 -0.89 8.11
CA ALA A 134 -20.50 -0.68 9.49
C ALA A 134 -21.59 -1.04 10.48
N ASP A 135 -22.84 -0.59 10.24
CA ASP A 135 -24.00 -0.94 11.06
C ASP A 135 -24.28 -2.45 11.03
N LEU A 136 -24.30 -3.05 9.83
CA LEU A 136 -24.53 -4.48 9.66
C LEU A 136 -23.51 -5.34 10.39
N LEU A 137 -22.25 -4.93 10.37
CA LEU A 137 -21.15 -5.60 11.07
C LEU A 137 -21.13 -5.31 12.57
N GLY A 138 -22.04 -4.48 13.06
CA GLY A 138 -22.20 -4.13 14.46
C GLY A 138 -21.23 -3.05 14.94
N GLY A 139 -20.73 -2.21 14.05
CA GLY A 139 -19.81 -1.09 14.27
C GLY A 139 -18.35 -1.44 14.04
N LEU A 140 -17.54 -0.41 13.75
CA LEU A 140 -16.10 -0.53 13.57
C LEU A 140 -15.37 -0.13 14.86
N GLU A 141 -14.48 -0.98 15.35
CA GLU A 141 -13.64 -0.68 16.52
C GLU A 141 -12.42 0.13 16.06
N LEU A 142 -12.30 1.35 16.58
CA LEU A 142 -11.26 2.30 16.23
C LEU A 142 -10.67 2.94 17.51
N PHE A 143 -9.44 3.43 17.40
CA PHE A 143 -8.83 4.24 18.44
C PHE A 143 -8.79 5.69 17.99
N ILE A 144 -9.36 6.60 18.81
CA ILE A 144 -9.38 8.03 18.55
C ILE A 144 -8.49 8.70 19.60
N PRO A 145 -7.34 9.25 19.21
CA PRO A 145 -6.38 9.79 20.18
C PRO A 145 -6.90 11.04 20.89
N VAL A 146 -7.60 11.91 20.18
CA VAL A 146 -8.14 13.18 20.69
C VAL A 146 -9.63 13.25 20.37
N PRO A 147 -10.49 13.66 21.33
CA PRO A 147 -11.92 13.78 21.04
C PRO A 147 -12.18 14.81 19.96
N VAL A 148 -13.12 14.48 19.06
CA VAL A 148 -13.55 15.41 17.99
C VAL A 148 -14.80 16.14 18.48
N GLU A 149 -14.71 17.44 18.68
CA GLU A 149 -15.81 18.34 19.03
C GLU A 149 -15.75 19.55 18.10
N GLN A 150 -16.30 19.41 16.90
CA GLN A 150 -16.24 20.46 15.88
C GLN A 150 -17.59 20.62 15.20
N GLU A 151 -17.77 21.77 14.59
CA GLU A 151 -18.88 22.05 13.69
C GLU A 151 -18.37 22.00 12.24
N SER A 152 -19.04 21.21 11.42
CA SER A 152 -18.72 21.13 10.00
C SER A 152 -18.98 22.47 9.30
N PRO A 153 -18.37 22.73 8.13
CA PRO A 153 -18.66 23.92 7.34
C PRO A 153 -20.13 24.11 6.97
N VAL A 154 -20.94 23.05 7.08
CA VAL A 154 -22.39 23.07 6.81
C VAL A 154 -23.25 23.09 8.09
N GLY A 155 -22.63 23.27 9.26
CA GLY A 155 -23.31 23.41 10.55
C GLY A 155 -23.68 22.10 11.24
N GLU A 156 -23.13 20.95 10.79
CA GLU A 156 -23.28 19.67 11.49
C GLU A 156 -22.26 19.56 12.62
N LYS A 157 -22.70 19.05 13.77
CA LYS A 157 -21.76 18.81 14.90
C LYS A 157 -21.06 17.48 14.72
N TRP A 158 -19.74 17.53 14.62
CA TRP A 158 -18.89 16.34 14.70
C TRP A 158 -18.53 16.07 16.16
N LEU A 159 -18.98 14.92 16.65
CA LEU A 159 -18.72 14.51 18.05
C LEU A 159 -18.25 13.06 18.06
N LEU A 160 -16.96 12.85 18.35
CA LEU A 160 -16.38 11.52 18.56
C LEU A 160 -15.59 11.52 19.89
N PRO A 161 -15.85 10.57 20.78
CA PRO A 161 -15.08 10.45 22.03
C PRO A 161 -13.67 9.91 21.73
N SER A 162 -12.70 10.29 22.57
CA SER A 162 -11.36 9.71 22.53
C SER A 162 -11.30 8.30 23.10
N GLY A 163 -10.23 7.58 22.78
CA GLY A 163 -9.95 6.22 23.23
C GLY A 163 -10.42 5.14 22.27
N ARG A 164 -10.48 3.90 22.75
CA ARG A 164 -11.00 2.77 21.95
C ARG A 164 -12.52 2.85 21.92
N VAL A 165 -13.05 3.08 20.76
CA VAL A 165 -14.49 3.29 20.56
C VAL A 165 -15.01 2.38 19.46
N LYS A 166 -16.28 2.04 19.55
CA LYS A 166 -17.00 1.32 18.51
C LYS A 166 -17.92 2.30 17.81
N LEU A 167 -17.62 2.59 16.56
CA LEU A 167 -18.35 3.55 15.75
C LEU A 167 -19.43 2.84 14.95
N ASP A 168 -20.66 3.31 15.05
CA ASP A 168 -21.77 2.99 14.15
C ASP A 168 -21.62 3.78 12.84
N GLY A 169 -22.54 3.53 11.87
CA GLY A 169 -22.41 4.07 10.53
C GLY A 169 -22.29 5.58 10.45
N ASP A 170 -23.12 6.34 11.19
CA ASP A 170 -23.07 7.81 11.18
C ASP A 170 -21.77 8.35 11.76
N LYS A 171 -21.28 7.72 12.82
CA LYS A 171 -19.99 8.09 13.41
C LYS A 171 -18.80 7.67 12.54
N VAL A 172 -18.92 6.56 11.80
CA VAL A 172 -17.92 6.18 10.80
C VAL A 172 -17.84 7.24 9.71
N ARG A 173 -18.98 7.78 9.22
CA ARG A 173 -18.96 8.91 8.28
C ARG A 173 -18.19 10.09 8.86
N THR A 174 -18.53 10.50 10.09
CA THR A 174 -17.82 11.60 10.77
C THR A 174 -16.33 11.31 10.85
N PHE A 175 -15.93 10.11 11.31
CA PHE A 175 -14.52 9.69 11.41
C PHE A 175 -13.77 9.78 10.08
N MET A 176 -14.39 9.42 8.98
CA MET A 176 -13.78 9.44 7.65
C MET A 176 -13.68 10.83 7.03
N THR A 177 -14.50 11.80 7.48
CA THR A 177 -14.68 13.07 6.80
C THR A 177 -14.37 14.31 7.62
N TYR A 178 -14.20 14.20 8.96
CA TYR A 178 -13.78 15.36 9.76
C TYR A 178 -12.34 15.75 9.41
N TYR A 179 -11.99 16.98 9.67
CA TYR A 179 -10.61 17.46 9.59
C TYR A 179 -10.37 18.58 10.61
N PHE A 180 -9.14 18.70 11.08
CA PHE A 180 -8.67 19.85 11.84
C PHE A 180 -7.89 20.78 10.93
N GLU A 181 -7.87 22.08 11.22
CA GLU A 181 -7.14 23.07 10.40
C GLU A 181 -5.63 22.81 10.34
N ASP A 182 -5.08 22.18 11.39
CA ASP A 182 -3.67 21.83 11.52
C ASP A 182 -3.39 20.33 11.23
N GLU A 183 -4.40 19.55 10.86
CA GLU A 183 -4.23 18.13 10.47
C GLU A 183 -3.52 18.02 9.13
N SER A 184 -2.44 17.24 9.06
CA SER A 184 -1.76 16.98 7.82
C SER A 184 -2.53 16.02 6.91
N GLU A 185 -2.28 16.07 5.61
CA GLU A 185 -2.84 15.08 4.67
C GLU A 185 -2.40 13.65 5.02
N ASP A 186 -1.21 13.49 5.58
CA ASP A 186 -0.69 12.19 5.99
C ASP A 186 -1.48 11.63 7.17
N ASP A 187 -1.80 12.46 8.19
CA ASP A 187 -2.64 12.06 9.33
C ASP A 187 -4.05 11.65 8.88
N ILE A 188 -4.62 12.38 7.90
CA ILE A 188 -5.92 12.03 7.31
C ILE A 188 -5.86 10.66 6.62
N GLN A 189 -4.79 10.37 5.88
CA GLN A 189 -4.64 9.09 5.20
C GLN A 189 -4.41 7.95 6.19
N GLU A 190 -3.61 8.13 7.23
CA GLU A 190 -3.41 7.15 8.29
C GLU A 190 -4.74 6.81 8.98
N ARG A 191 -5.50 7.81 9.37
CA ARG A 191 -6.83 7.66 9.98
C ARG A 191 -7.80 6.88 9.06
N ARG A 192 -7.76 7.13 7.76
CA ARG A 192 -8.59 6.40 6.79
C ARG A 192 -8.13 4.97 6.61
N GLN A 193 -6.82 4.71 6.65
CA GLN A 193 -6.26 3.36 6.65
C GLN A 193 -6.71 2.58 7.90
N ASP A 194 -6.76 3.22 9.07
CA ASP A 194 -7.30 2.62 10.29
C ASP A 194 -8.75 2.14 10.12
N ALA A 195 -9.57 2.91 9.40
CA ALA A 195 -10.95 2.48 9.11
C ALA A 195 -10.98 1.24 8.20
N THR A 196 -10.06 1.10 7.24
CA THR A 196 -9.92 -0.12 6.43
C THR A 196 -9.55 -1.31 7.32
N VAL A 197 -8.61 -1.13 8.24
CA VAL A 197 -8.19 -2.17 9.20
C VAL A 197 -9.36 -2.59 10.09
N ALA A 198 -10.10 -1.63 10.64
CA ALA A 198 -11.28 -1.89 11.46
C ALA A 198 -12.38 -2.62 10.68
N PHE A 199 -12.57 -2.28 9.41
CA PHE A 199 -13.51 -2.98 8.53
C PHE A 199 -13.10 -4.44 8.29
N LEU A 200 -11.83 -4.72 7.98
CA LEU A 200 -11.31 -6.08 7.82
C LEU A 200 -11.50 -6.90 9.11
N SER A 201 -11.22 -6.29 10.26
CA SER A 201 -11.43 -6.92 11.57
C SER A 201 -12.90 -7.21 11.86
N ALA A 202 -13.81 -6.30 11.50
CA ALA A 202 -15.25 -6.50 11.67
C ALA A 202 -15.79 -7.63 10.75
N ILE A 203 -15.30 -7.73 9.52
CA ILE A 203 -15.60 -8.86 8.61
C ILE A 203 -15.17 -10.18 9.26
N LYS A 204 -13.98 -10.26 9.83
CA LYS A 204 -13.49 -11.44 10.54
C LYS A 204 -14.40 -11.81 11.73
N GLN A 205 -14.76 -10.84 12.56
CA GLN A 205 -15.63 -11.05 13.72
C GLN A 205 -17.03 -11.58 13.31
N GLN A 206 -17.54 -11.12 12.18
CA GLN A 206 -18.88 -11.47 11.70
C GLN A 206 -18.89 -12.57 10.63
N ALA A 207 -17.74 -13.21 10.36
CA ALA A 207 -17.59 -14.23 9.31
C ALA A 207 -18.61 -15.36 9.45
N ASN A 208 -18.83 -15.89 10.66
CA ASN A 208 -19.77 -16.93 10.95
C ASN A 208 -21.24 -16.56 10.68
N THR A 209 -21.56 -15.26 10.69
CA THR A 209 -22.90 -14.76 10.43
C THR A 209 -23.13 -14.53 8.95
N TYR A 210 -22.22 -13.81 8.29
CA TYR A 210 -22.46 -13.29 6.94
C TYR A 210 -21.71 -14.01 5.82
N LEU A 211 -20.59 -14.71 6.08
CA LEU A 211 -19.83 -15.38 5.02
C LEU A 211 -20.37 -16.78 4.72
N LYS A 212 -21.68 -16.88 4.55
CA LYS A 212 -22.40 -18.10 4.15
C LYS A 212 -23.20 -17.81 2.89
N LYS A 213 -23.35 -18.78 2.01
CA LYS A 213 -24.08 -18.65 0.74
C LYS A 213 -25.48 -18.00 0.87
N LYS A 214 -26.17 -18.17 2.02
CA LYS A 214 -27.52 -17.61 2.24
C LYS A 214 -27.53 -16.17 2.73
N THR A 215 -26.47 -15.72 3.42
CA THR A 215 -26.44 -14.42 4.11
C THR A 215 -25.46 -13.45 3.45
N PHE A 216 -24.60 -13.93 2.57
CA PHE A 216 -23.55 -13.11 1.95
C PHE A 216 -24.10 -11.98 1.07
N LEU A 217 -25.31 -12.16 0.51
CA LEU A 217 -25.97 -11.12 -0.27
C LEU A 217 -26.16 -9.82 0.52
N GLU A 218 -26.34 -9.91 1.85
CA GLU A 218 -26.46 -8.72 2.71
C GLU A 218 -25.22 -7.84 2.68
N ILE A 219 -24.04 -8.45 2.45
CA ILE A 219 -22.76 -7.74 2.32
C ILE A 219 -22.49 -7.41 0.85
N SER A 220 -22.56 -8.40 -0.04
CA SER A 220 -22.16 -8.26 -1.44
C SER A 220 -22.99 -7.22 -2.21
N SER A 221 -24.26 -7.06 -1.86
CA SER A 221 -25.13 -6.05 -2.50
C SER A 221 -24.72 -4.60 -2.23
N ARG A 222 -23.86 -4.36 -1.23
CA ARG A 222 -23.38 -3.02 -0.84
C ARG A 222 -22.01 -2.69 -1.42
N MET A 223 -21.47 -3.55 -2.28
CA MET A 223 -20.17 -3.34 -2.90
C MET A 223 -20.17 -3.67 -4.39
N THR A 224 -19.21 -3.14 -5.09
CA THR A 224 -18.96 -3.43 -6.50
C THR A 224 -17.60 -4.08 -6.64
N SER A 225 -17.53 -5.14 -7.43
CA SER A 225 -16.29 -5.87 -7.68
C SER A 225 -16.23 -6.33 -9.15
N ASN A 226 -15.04 -6.66 -9.63
CA ASN A 226 -14.87 -7.38 -10.89
C ASN A 226 -15.03 -8.90 -10.73
N VAL A 227 -15.32 -9.38 -9.51
CA VAL A 227 -15.48 -10.80 -9.19
C VAL A 227 -16.96 -11.17 -9.16
N LYS A 228 -17.32 -12.36 -9.62
CA LYS A 228 -18.68 -12.88 -9.51
C LYS A 228 -19.06 -13.13 -8.05
N GLU A 229 -20.35 -13.10 -7.73
CA GLU A 229 -20.82 -13.21 -6.33
C GLU A 229 -20.31 -14.47 -5.61
N GLU A 230 -20.26 -15.61 -6.27
CA GLU A 230 -19.76 -16.86 -5.66
C GLU A 230 -18.25 -16.79 -5.38
N ASP A 231 -17.50 -16.23 -6.28
CA ASP A 231 -16.06 -15.99 -6.13
C ASP A 231 -15.78 -14.87 -5.12
N LEU A 232 -16.65 -13.88 -5.05
CA LEU A 232 -16.58 -12.80 -4.05
C LEU A 232 -16.77 -13.35 -2.63
N LEU A 233 -17.67 -14.30 -2.43
CA LEU A 233 -17.81 -15.02 -1.16
C LEU A 233 -16.51 -15.74 -0.80
N THR A 234 -15.89 -16.45 -1.76
CA THR A 234 -14.60 -17.12 -1.56
C THR A 234 -13.51 -16.12 -1.18
N LEU A 235 -13.45 -14.97 -1.88
CA LEU A 235 -12.52 -13.89 -1.56
C LEU A 235 -12.69 -13.38 -0.13
N PHE A 236 -13.93 -13.13 0.30
CA PHE A 236 -14.22 -12.68 1.66
C PHE A 236 -13.96 -13.75 2.73
N GLN A 237 -14.12 -15.03 2.39
CA GLN A 237 -13.71 -16.11 3.29
C GLN A 237 -12.20 -16.10 3.53
N HIS A 238 -11.38 -15.83 2.52
CA HIS A 238 -9.94 -15.62 2.70
C HIS A 238 -9.64 -14.34 3.48
N ILE A 239 -10.30 -13.22 3.15
CA ILE A 239 -10.15 -11.95 3.88
C ILE A 239 -10.49 -12.13 5.37
N SER A 240 -11.48 -12.94 5.72
CA SER A 240 -11.85 -13.19 7.11
C SER A 240 -10.79 -13.95 7.92
N GLN A 241 -9.82 -14.57 7.28
CA GLN A 241 -8.69 -15.22 7.95
C GLN A 241 -7.54 -14.24 8.26
N VAL A 242 -7.63 -13.04 7.73
CA VAL A 242 -6.63 -11.99 7.91
C VAL A 242 -6.46 -11.67 9.39
N ASP A 243 -5.23 -11.58 9.83
CA ASP A 243 -4.86 -11.09 11.17
C ASP A 243 -4.21 -9.70 11.03
N THR A 244 -5.02 -8.68 11.25
CA THR A 244 -4.59 -7.28 11.09
C THR A 244 -3.49 -6.87 12.04
N GLU A 245 -3.30 -7.56 13.18
CA GLU A 245 -2.18 -7.32 14.10
C GLU A 245 -0.82 -7.80 13.53
N ARG A 246 -0.86 -8.60 12.46
CA ARG A 246 0.33 -9.13 11.78
C ARG A 246 0.55 -8.46 10.43
N PHE A 247 -0.05 -7.31 10.22
CA PHE A 247 0.10 -6.53 9.00
C PHE A 247 1.23 -5.53 9.11
N GLU A 248 1.92 -5.37 8.00
CA GLU A 248 2.76 -4.22 7.73
C GLU A 248 1.89 -3.14 7.07
N TYR A 249 1.96 -1.92 7.58
CA TYR A 249 1.23 -0.76 7.05
C TYR A 249 2.20 0.12 6.30
N ILE A 250 1.89 0.39 5.04
CA ILE A 250 2.71 1.20 4.14
C ILE A 250 1.83 2.30 3.57
N THR A 251 2.34 3.54 3.59
CA THR A 251 1.73 4.66 2.89
C THR A 251 2.73 5.21 1.87
N VAL A 252 2.24 5.60 0.68
CA VAL A 252 3.07 6.26 -0.32
C VAL A 252 3.58 7.57 0.24
N THR A 253 4.90 7.74 0.27
CA THR A 253 5.56 8.94 0.76
C THR A 253 6.26 9.71 -0.36
N GLY A 254 6.40 11.02 -0.19
CA GLY A 254 6.95 11.88 -1.21
C GLY A 254 7.14 13.32 -0.76
N LYS A 255 7.26 14.23 -1.71
CA LYS A 255 7.30 15.67 -1.47
C LYS A 255 6.07 16.34 -2.06
N TYR A 256 5.43 17.20 -1.29
CA TYR A 256 4.33 18.01 -1.79
C TYR A 256 4.85 19.08 -2.76
N SER A 257 4.22 19.17 -3.92
CA SER A 257 4.52 20.14 -4.97
C SER A 257 3.24 20.73 -5.56
N ASN A 258 3.24 22.01 -5.89
CA ASN A 258 2.11 22.61 -6.59
C ASN A 258 2.34 22.51 -8.10
N VAL A 259 1.43 21.84 -8.79
CA VAL A 259 1.43 21.70 -10.26
C VAL A 259 0.06 22.13 -10.78
N ASP A 260 0.03 23.15 -11.62
CA ASP A 260 -1.18 23.72 -12.20
C ASP A 260 -2.28 24.07 -11.16
N GLY A 261 -1.84 24.58 -9.98
CA GLY A 261 -2.74 24.97 -8.89
C GLY A 261 -3.25 23.80 -8.03
N LYS A 262 -2.79 22.59 -8.25
CA LYS A 262 -3.09 21.39 -7.46
C LYS A 262 -1.90 21.02 -6.58
N THR A 263 -2.13 20.71 -5.32
CA THR A 263 -1.11 20.16 -4.43
C THR A 263 -1.00 18.65 -4.67
N LEU A 264 0.15 18.21 -5.19
CA LEU A 264 0.45 16.81 -5.51
C LEU A 264 1.50 16.27 -4.54
N LEU A 265 1.29 15.05 -4.06
CA LEU A 265 2.31 14.26 -3.38
C LEU A 265 3.19 13.59 -4.45
N MET A 266 4.35 14.17 -4.76
CA MET A 266 5.30 13.60 -5.71
C MET A 266 6.11 12.47 -5.05
N PRO A 267 5.91 11.19 -5.43
CA PRO A 267 6.51 10.06 -4.76
C PRO A 267 8.04 10.09 -4.83
N PHE A 268 8.71 9.59 -3.79
CA PHE A 268 10.16 9.49 -3.80
C PHE A 268 10.64 8.60 -4.94
N ARG A 269 11.71 9.03 -5.62
CA ARG A 269 12.32 8.35 -6.78
C ARG A 269 11.31 8.08 -7.91
N ASN A 270 10.34 8.98 -8.11
CA ASN A 270 9.26 8.82 -9.11
C ASN A 270 8.46 7.50 -8.94
N GLY A 271 8.23 7.07 -7.72
CA GLY A 271 7.50 5.85 -7.40
C GLY A 271 8.37 4.57 -7.30
N GLU A 272 9.64 4.59 -7.71
CA GLU A 272 10.49 3.40 -7.57
C GLU A 272 10.70 2.98 -6.11
N TYR A 273 10.62 3.94 -5.18
CA TYR A 273 10.73 3.65 -3.77
C TYR A 273 9.59 2.74 -3.26
N ILE A 274 8.34 3.08 -3.57
CA ILE A 274 7.19 2.28 -3.13
C ILE A 274 7.21 0.87 -3.75
N LYS A 275 7.64 0.73 -5.00
CA LYS A 275 7.80 -0.58 -5.67
C LYS A 275 8.80 -1.46 -4.93
N ASP A 276 9.95 -0.89 -4.54
CA ASP A 276 10.98 -1.62 -3.79
C ASP A 276 10.48 -2.05 -2.41
N VAL A 277 9.77 -1.17 -1.69
CA VAL A 277 9.18 -1.48 -0.39
C VAL A 277 8.16 -2.61 -0.52
N VAL A 278 7.19 -2.48 -1.40
CA VAL A 278 6.13 -3.48 -1.62
C VAL A 278 6.73 -4.83 -2.01
N ARG A 279 7.74 -4.87 -2.89
CA ARG A 279 8.43 -6.10 -3.28
C ARG A 279 9.13 -6.77 -2.09
N LYS A 280 9.83 -6.00 -1.24
CA LYS A 280 10.48 -6.52 -0.03
C LYS A 280 9.46 -7.09 0.95
N SER A 281 8.35 -6.38 1.17
CA SER A 281 7.27 -6.82 2.06
C SER A 281 6.61 -8.11 1.56
N ILE A 282 6.33 -8.24 0.26
CA ILE A 282 5.81 -9.48 -0.33
C ILE A 282 6.79 -10.64 -0.08
N ASN A 283 8.09 -10.44 -0.33
CA ASN A 283 9.10 -11.46 -0.07
C ASN A 283 9.14 -11.86 1.42
N SER A 284 8.99 -10.90 2.33
CA SER A 284 8.96 -11.15 3.77
C SER A 284 7.77 -11.99 4.21
N ILE A 285 6.56 -11.73 3.69
CA ILE A 285 5.37 -12.49 4.08
C ILE A 285 5.34 -13.92 3.49
N VAL A 286 5.97 -14.14 2.33
CA VAL A 286 6.04 -15.44 1.64
C VAL A 286 7.14 -16.33 2.18
N SER A 287 8.20 -15.77 2.76
CA SER A 287 9.35 -16.54 3.25
C SER A 287 8.96 -17.51 4.38
N PRO A 288 9.27 -18.83 4.26
CA PRO A 288 8.88 -19.85 5.23
C PRO A 288 9.60 -19.76 6.57
N SER A 289 10.72 -19.07 6.60
CA SER A 289 11.62 -19.09 7.74
C SER A 289 11.24 -18.09 8.80
N GLY A 290 11.25 -18.56 10.01
CA GLY A 290 11.18 -17.87 11.28
C GLY A 290 12.17 -16.74 11.55
N THR A 291 12.45 -15.90 10.56
CA THR A 291 12.84 -14.51 10.77
C THR A 291 11.58 -13.65 11.06
N ALA A 292 10.55 -14.28 11.60
CA ALA A 292 9.26 -13.69 11.96
C ALA A 292 9.33 -12.83 13.25
N ASN A 293 10.50 -12.32 13.60
CA ASN A 293 10.74 -11.28 14.58
C ASN A 293 11.70 -10.23 14.02
N ALA A 294 11.56 -9.87 12.76
CA ALA A 294 12.22 -8.66 12.30
C ALA A 294 11.43 -7.47 12.91
N ARG A 295 11.72 -7.17 14.19
CA ARG A 295 11.56 -5.81 14.67
C ARG A 295 12.27 -4.89 13.65
N PRO A 296 11.76 -3.70 13.38
CA PRO A 296 12.49 -2.73 12.56
C PRO A 296 13.94 -2.69 13.01
N TYR A 297 14.88 -2.75 12.08
CA TYR A 297 16.29 -2.63 12.44
C TYR A 297 16.52 -1.24 13.01
N VAL A 298 17.10 -1.22 14.19
CA VAL A 298 17.39 0.00 14.93
C VAL A 298 18.74 0.53 14.50
N ILE A 299 18.76 1.73 13.94
CA ILE A 299 19.96 2.38 13.42
C ILE A 299 20.37 3.53 14.34
N ARG A 300 21.66 3.63 14.62
CA ARG A 300 22.29 4.84 15.14
C ARG A 300 23.01 5.55 13.99
N ILE A 301 22.91 6.88 13.92
CA ILE A 301 23.62 7.67 12.92
C ILE A 301 24.65 8.56 13.61
N LEU A 302 25.89 8.44 13.23
CA LEU A 302 26.99 9.25 13.74
C LEU A 302 27.55 10.15 12.64
N ASN A 303 27.56 11.44 12.88
CA ASN A 303 28.19 12.42 11.98
C ASN A 303 29.70 12.49 12.25
N GLY A 304 30.51 11.98 11.33
CA GLY A 304 31.95 12.05 11.34
C GLY A 304 32.50 13.23 10.53
N THR A 305 31.66 14.28 10.27
CA THR A 305 32.05 15.45 9.50
C THR A 305 31.79 16.75 10.29
N LYS A 306 32.22 17.89 9.73
CA LYS A 306 31.89 19.22 10.30
C LYS A 306 30.58 19.79 9.76
N ILE A 307 29.85 19.07 8.91
CA ILE A 307 28.59 19.53 8.32
C ILE A 307 27.51 19.48 9.39
N GLN A 308 27.01 20.63 9.81
CA GLN A 308 25.95 20.70 10.82
C GLN A 308 24.63 20.16 10.28
N GLY A 309 23.93 19.38 11.11
CA GLY A 309 22.62 18.80 10.77
C GLY A 309 22.68 17.60 9.83
N LEU A 310 23.87 17.13 9.40
CA LEU A 310 23.99 16.00 8.46
C LEU A 310 23.33 14.73 9.00
N ALA A 311 23.58 14.36 10.27
CA ALA A 311 22.97 13.18 10.89
C ALA A 311 21.43 13.32 11.00
N HIS A 312 20.94 14.51 11.35
CA HIS A 312 19.50 14.78 11.42
C HIS A 312 18.81 14.69 10.04
N ASN A 313 19.40 15.27 9.01
CA ASN A 313 18.87 15.13 7.64
C ASN A 313 18.89 13.68 7.15
N THR A 314 19.93 12.92 7.54
CA THR A 314 20.01 11.49 7.22
C THR A 314 19.00 10.66 8.01
N GLN A 315 18.69 11.05 9.25
CA GLN A 315 17.60 10.46 10.03
C GLN A 315 16.26 10.58 9.29
N ILE A 316 15.91 11.80 8.86
CA ILE A 316 14.67 12.03 8.10
C ILE A 316 14.65 11.19 6.81
N LEU A 317 15.79 11.09 6.12
CA LEU A 317 15.93 10.28 4.91
C LEU A 317 15.69 8.79 5.18
N LEU A 318 16.27 8.23 6.26
CA LEU A 318 16.15 6.82 6.60
C LEU A 318 14.78 6.47 7.21
N GLN A 319 14.19 7.36 8.01
CA GLN A 319 12.82 7.18 8.52
C GLN A 319 11.80 7.14 7.39
N GLY A 320 11.96 8.00 6.37
CA GLY A 320 11.19 7.92 5.13
C GLY A 320 11.39 6.61 4.34
N ALA A 321 12.37 5.79 4.72
CA ALA A 321 12.70 4.50 4.14
C ALA A 321 12.35 3.30 5.06
N ALA A 322 11.48 3.53 6.05
CA ALA A 322 11.03 2.54 7.04
C ALA A 322 12.15 1.93 7.90
N PHE A 323 13.24 2.68 8.10
CA PHE A 323 14.26 2.31 9.10
C PHE A 323 13.97 3.04 10.42
N GLU A 324 14.05 2.33 11.53
CA GLU A 324 13.93 2.95 12.84
C GLU A 324 15.27 3.56 13.25
N VAL A 325 15.34 4.89 13.37
CA VAL A 325 16.53 5.59 13.85
C VAL A 325 16.35 5.94 15.31
N LEU A 326 17.07 5.21 16.18
CA LEU A 326 16.98 5.39 17.63
C LEU A 326 17.72 6.63 18.11
N ASP A 327 18.90 6.90 17.54
CA ASP A 327 19.83 7.88 18.07
C ASP A 327 20.66 8.53 16.96
N ILE A 328 20.95 9.81 17.12
CA ILE A 328 21.86 10.56 16.25
C ILE A 328 22.93 11.25 17.09
N GLY A 329 24.16 11.23 16.63
CA GLY A 329 25.28 11.84 17.35
C GLY A 329 26.42 12.28 16.45
N ASN A 330 27.54 12.61 17.06
CA ASN A 330 28.80 12.89 16.37
C ASN A 330 29.81 11.81 16.71
N VAL A 331 30.76 11.57 15.81
CA VAL A 331 31.93 10.74 16.12
C VAL A 331 32.86 11.53 17.02
N ASP A 332 33.38 10.86 18.06
CA ASP A 332 34.41 11.47 18.92
C ASP A 332 35.77 11.40 18.21
N GLY A 333 36.43 12.54 18.07
CA GLY A 333 37.80 12.61 17.51
C GLY A 333 37.90 13.29 16.14
N ASP A 334 38.74 12.76 15.28
CA ASP A 334 39.00 13.34 13.96
C ASP A 334 37.89 13.06 12.96
N GLU A 335 37.80 13.89 11.91
CA GLU A 335 36.82 13.71 10.84
C GLU A 335 37.02 12.37 10.11
N VAL A 336 35.92 11.75 9.78
CA VAL A 336 35.85 10.48 9.02
C VAL A 336 35.85 10.78 7.52
N ASP A 337 36.75 10.18 6.77
CA ASP A 337 36.86 10.42 5.33
C ASP A 337 35.83 9.62 4.52
N GLU A 338 35.51 8.40 4.92
CA GLU A 338 34.63 7.48 4.20
C GLU A 338 33.42 7.09 5.05
N THR A 339 32.24 7.10 4.49
CA THR A 339 31.00 6.61 5.10
C THR A 339 31.03 5.08 5.16
N TYR A 340 30.64 4.51 6.29
CA TYR A 340 30.54 3.06 6.48
C TYR A 340 29.43 2.68 7.45
N ILE A 341 29.04 1.41 7.42
CA ILE A 341 28.04 0.82 8.28
C ILE A 341 28.72 -0.21 9.18
N ILE A 342 28.42 -0.18 10.47
CA ILE A 342 28.84 -1.20 11.43
C ILE A 342 27.64 -2.12 11.67
N ASP A 343 27.82 -3.42 11.44
CA ASP A 343 26.85 -4.47 11.72
C ASP A 343 27.13 -5.06 13.12
N HIS A 344 26.25 -4.78 14.09
CA HIS A 344 26.38 -5.26 15.47
C HIS A 344 25.71 -6.61 15.71
N ILE A 345 24.92 -7.09 14.74
CA ILE A 345 24.10 -8.32 14.91
C ILE A 345 24.49 -9.45 13.95
N GLY A 346 25.52 -9.23 13.11
CA GLY A 346 26.00 -10.24 12.15
C GLY A 346 24.98 -10.56 11.06
N GLN A 347 24.28 -9.56 10.53
CA GLN A 347 23.31 -9.72 9.44
C GLN A 347 23.70 -8.92 8.18
N PRO A 348 24.64 -9.43 7.39
CA PRO A 348 25.23 -8.72 6.26
C PRO A 348 24.20 -8.33 5.18
N ASP A 349 23.13 -9.13 4.98
CA ASP A 349 22.09 -8.80 4.00
C ASP A 349 21.26 -7.57 4.44
N ALA A 350 21.03 -7.43 5.74
CA ALA A 350 20.34 -6.27 6.30
C ALA A 350 21.24 -5.02 6.26
N ALA A 351 22.50 -5.13 6.66
CA ALA A 351 23.49 -4.06 6.53
C ALA A 351 23.64 -3.59 5.07
N LYS A 352 23.65 -4.55 4.13
CA LYS A 352 23.68 -4.24 2.70
C LYS A 352 22.44 -3.49 2.24
N SER A 353 21.25 -3.83 2.75
CA SER A 353 20.02 -3.11 2.41
C SER A 353 20.07 -1.63 2.80
N ILE A 354 20.65 -1.32 3.97
CA ILE A 354 20.92 0.05 4.40
C ILE A 354 21.93 0.71 3.46
N GLY A 355 23.02 -0.02 3.16
CA GLY A 355 24.08 0.43 2.26
C GLY A 355 23.57 0.75 0.85
N ASP A 356 22.78 -0.13 0.27
CA ASP A 356 22.21 0.04 -1.07
C ASP A 356 21.33 1.30 -1.14
N PHE A 357 20.61 1.62 -0.06
CA PHE A 357 19.74 2.80 0.03
C PHE A 357 20.51 4.12 -0.09
N ILE A 358 21.71 4.21 0.49
CA ILE A 358 22.54 5.42 0.48
C ILE A 358 23.78 5.28 -0.42
N HIS A 359 23.89 4.21 -1.20
CA HIS A 359 25.06 3.84 -2.01
C HIS A 359 26.37 3.63 -1.21
N CYS A 360 26.24 3.13 0.03
CA CYS A 360 27.38 2.77 0.87
C CYS A 360 27.74 1.29 0.67
N THR A 361 28.95 1.03 0.22
CA THR A 361 29.44 -0.35 0.02
C THR A 361 30.35 -0.84 1.15
N LYS A 362 30.79 0.08 2.02
CA LYS A 362 31.69 -0.26 3.13
C LYS A 362 30.87 -0.69 4.34
N ILE A 363 30.93 -1.98 4.67
CA ILE A 363 30.28 -2.59 5.83
C ILE A 363 31.37 -3.24 6.68
N GLU A 364 31.36 -2.94 7.96
CA GLU A 364 32.27 -3.51 8.98
C GLU A 364 31.40 -4.33 9.95
N GLU A 365 31.91 -5.49 10.36
CA GLU A 365 31.22 -6.36 11.32
C GLU A 365 31.88 -6.21 12.68
N GLU A 366 31.08 -5.79 13.68
CA GLU A 366 31.49 -5.67 15.07
C GLU A 366 30.43 -6.30 15.96
N VAL A 367 30.39 -7.62 16.00
CA VAL A 367 29.44 -8.35 16.84
C VAL A 367 29.82 -8.18 18.31
N LEU A 368 28.94 -7.51 19.06
CA LEU A 368 29.12 -7.29 20.52
C LEU A 368 29.07 -8.62 21.25
N LYS A 369 30.06 -8.84 22.14
CA LYS A 369 30.11 -10.04 23.00
C LYS A 369 29.11 -9.90 24.14
N ASP A 370 28.51 -11.04 24.54
CA ASP A 370 27.60 -11.11 25.70
C ASP A 370 28.20 -10.44 26.94
N GLY A 371 27.62 -9.33 27.39
CA GLY A 371 28.01 -8.62 28.62
C GLY A 371 28.52 -7.19 28.43
N GLU A 372 28.74 -6.74 27.21
CA GLU A 372 28.97 -5.32 26.90
C GLU A 372 27.63 -4.59 26.72
N ASP A 373 27.61 -3.31 27.10
CA ASP A 373 26.41 -2.46 27.20
C ASP A 373 25.50 -2.65 25.97
N VAL A 374 24.38 -3.33 26.18
CA VAL A 374 23.44 -3.69 25.10
C VAL A 374 22.74 -2.41 24.66
N SER A 375 23.43 -1.67 23.79
CA SER A 375 22.74 -0.64 23.03
C SER A 375 21.71 -1.37 22.17
N ASN A 376 20.44 -1.01 22.26
CA ASN A 376 19.36 -1.55 21.44
C ASN A 376 19.54 -1.17 19.95
N VAL A 377 20.77 -1.09 19.46
CA VAL A 377 21.16 -0.66 18.12
C VAL A 377 21.66 -1.87 17.33
N ASP A 378 21.05 -2.11 16.19
CA ASP A 378 21.44 -3.21 15.30
C ASP A 378 22.55 -2.80 14.35
N PHE A 379 22.52 -1.55 13.87
CA PHE A 379 23.50 -1.00 12.94
C PHE A 379 23.90 0.43 13.34
N THR A 380 25.15 0.76 13.13
CA THR A 380 25.63 2.16 13.24
C THR A 380 26.06 2.65 11.86
N LEU A 381 25.42 3.69 11.37
CA LEU A 381 25.81 4.41 10.15
C LEU A 381 26.74 5.56 10.53
N VAL A 382 28.00 5.50 10.12
CA VAL A 382 28.98 6.57 10.30
C VAL A 382 29.10 7.35 9.00
N LEU A 383 28.74 8.63 9.04
CA LEU A 383 28.78 9.54 7.89
C LEU A 383 30.18 10.15 7.75
N GLY A 384 30.81 9.93 6.62
CA GLY A 384 32.10 10.49 6.25
C GLY A 384 32.01 11.66 5.26
N LYS A 385 33.14 12.27 4.94
CA LYS A 385 33.23 13.42 4.01
C LYS A 385 32.74 13.11 2.59
N ASN A 386 32.69 11.83 2.21
CA ASN A 386 32.19 11.39 0.92
C ASN A 386 30.67 11.26 0.86
N PHE A 387 29.94 11.59 1.93
CA PHE A 387 28.47 11.61 1.94
C PHE A 387 27.95 13.01 1.65
N ASP A 388 27.20 13.17 0.59
CA ASP A 388 26.67 14.49 0.15
C ASP A 388 25.35 14.90 0.80
N GLY A 389 24.87 14.12 1.77
CA GLY A 389 23.57 14.28 2.44
C GLY A 389 22.46 13.41 1.85
N ARG A 390 22.73 12.68 0.77
CA ARG A 390 21.82 11.72 0.14
C ARG A 390 22.50 10.43 -0.31
N TRP A 391 23.72 10.56 -0.91
CA TRP A 391 24.47 9.45 -1.50
C TRP A 391 25.91 9.45 -1.06
N VAL A 392 26.48 8.26 -0.92
CA VAL A 392 27.92 8.11 -0.78
C VAL A 392 28.55 8.26 -2.17
N GLN A 393 29.44 9.22 -2.30
CA GLN A 393 30.17 9.51 -3.54
C GLN A 393 31.35 8.55 -3.69
N ALA A 394 31.48 7.94 -4.86
CA ALA A 394 32.66 7.13 -5.19
C ALA A 394 33.93 8.01 -5.15
N LYS A 395 35.01 7.44 -4.60
CA LYS A 395 36.31 8.11 -4.57
C LYS A 395 36.74 8.41 -6.01
N LYS A 396 36.89 9.67 -6.38
CA LYS A 396 37.54 10.02 -7.64
C LYS A 396 38.99 9.60 -7.55
N GLU A 397 39.36 8.52 -8.23
CA GLU A 397 40.76 8.21 -8.46
C GLU A 397 41.43 9.42 -9.14
N ARG A 398 42.45 9.95 -8.48
CA ARG A 398 43.32 11.02 -9.02
C ARG A 398 44.48 10.39 -9.80
#